data_a888520fa99e147301edca3a2ad49cc0
#
_entry.id   a888520fa99e147301edca3a2ad49cc0
#
_cell.length_a   1.000
_cell.length_b   1.000
_cell.length_c   1.000
_cell.angle_alpha   90.00
_cell.angle_beta   90.00
_cell.angle_gamma   90.00
#
_symmetry.space_group_name_H-M   'P 1'
#
loop_
_entity.id
_entity.type
_entity.pdbx_description
1 polymer ?
#
loop_
_entity_poly.entity_id
_entity_poly.type
_entity_poly.pdbx_seq_one_letter_code
_entity_poly.pdbx_strand_id
1 'polypeptide(L)'
;MIEKTLKVLMLEDLDTDRELIKRSVLKSVPNAVFIMATSKSEFEEKISWGNPDLILADHNIPGYNGLEALLLVREKIPHVPFIFVTGSLNDEERVAETILNGASGYILKHNLTALPAKVLEVIKEAESRFDLREAELKKLRRKQILLQKLQALVENAPEFGQKQEALEIMAEINEVSGLQ
;
A
#
# COMPACT_ATOMS: atom_id res chain seq x y z
N MET A 1 13.70 -15.08 -2.37
CA MET A 1 14.54 -13.88 -2.20
C MET A 1 14.01 -12.79 -3.13
N ILE A 2 13.87 -11.56 -2.66
CA ILE A 2 13.48 -10.41 -3.48
C ILE A 2 14.77 -9.80 -4.04
N GLU A 3 14.89 -9.71 -5.36
CA GLU A 3 16.07 -9.11 -6.02
C GLU A 3 16.01 -7.58 -6.09
N LYS A 4 14.79 -7.02 -6.01
CA LYS A 4 14.55 -5.57 -6.01
C LYS A 4 15.05 -4.96 -4.69
N THR A 5 15.63 -3.78 -4.77
CA THR A 5 15.91 -2.97 -3.58
C THR A 5 14.60 -2.59 -2.90
N LEU A 6 14.45 -2.96 -1.63
CA LEU A 6 13.27 -2.68 -0.82
C LEU A 6 13.59 -1.58 0.18
N LYS A 7 12.83 -0.49 0.19
CA LYS A 7 12.92 0.57 1.20
C LYS A 7 12.03 0.24 2.38
N VAL A 8 12.61 0.01 3.52
CA VAL A 8 11.91 -0.34 4.77
C VAL A 8 11.98 0.85 5.72
N LEU A 9 10.83 1.46 6.02
CA LEU A 9 10.72 2.44 7.09
C LEU A 9 10.47 1.68 8.40
N MET A 10 11.36 1.86 9.36
CA MET A 10 11.29 1.21 10.67
C MET A 10 11.04 2.24 11.75
N LEU A 11 9.95 2.08 12.51
CA LEU A 11 9.62 2.85 13.70
C LEU A 11 9.93 2.00 14.94
N GLU A 12 11.06 2.29 15.58
CA GLU A 12 11.58 1.53 16.73
C GLU A 12 12.58 2.43 17.50
N ASP A 13 12.41 2.59 18.79
CA ASP A 13 13.26 3.45 19.61
C ASP A 13 14.52 2.75 20.16
N LEU A 14 14.49 1.42 20.33
CA LEU A 14 15.60 0.65 20.86
C LEU A 14 16.58 0.22 19.76
N ASP A 15 17.84 0.64 19.88
CA ASP A 15 18.92 0.26 18.95
C ASP A 15 19.09 -1.26 18.79
N THR A 16 19.01 -1.97 19.91
CA THR A 16 19.16 -3.43 19.94
C THR A 16 18.09 -4.13 19.11
N ASP A 17 16.85 -3.67 19.22
CA ASP A 17 15.72 -4.25 18.50
C ASP A 17 15.79 -3.90 17.01
N ARG A 18 16.17 -2.65 16.67
CA ARG A 18 16.42 -2.25 15.28
C ARG A 18 17.42 -3.18 14.59
N GLU A 19 18.55 -3.47 15.24
CA GLU A 19 19.57 -4.36 14.65
C GLU A 19 19.09 -5.80 14.51
N LEU A 20 18.31 -6.33 15.46
CA LEU A 20 17.74 -7.67 15.38
C LEU A 20 16.72 -7.79 14.25
N ILE A 21 15.79 -6.82 14.14
CA ILE A 21 14.79 -6.74 13.08
C ILE A 21 15.47 -6.64 11.72
N LYS A 22 16.42 -5.72 11.58
CA LYS A 22 17.20 -5.52 10.35
C LYS A 22 17.89 -6.79 9.88
N ARG A 23 18.62 -7.48 10.77
CA ARG A 23 19.25 -8.78 10.47
C ARG A 23 18.24 -9.82 10.04
N SER A 24 17.06 -9.83 10.63
CA SER A 24 16.01 -10.77 10.26
C SER A 24 15.47 -10.48 8.86
N VAL A 25 15.18 -9.23 8.53
CA VAL A 25 14.71 -8.82 7.17
C VAL A 25 15.74 -9.15 6.10
N LEU A 26 17.02 -8.88 6.36
CA LEU A 26 18.10 -9.13 5.39
C LEU A 26 18.26 -10.60 5.00
N LYS A 27 17.73 -11.55 5.77
CA LYS A 27 17.69 -12.98 5.39
C LYS A 27 16.82 -13.25 4.17
N SER A 28 15.76 -12.47 3.99
CA SER A 28 14.82 -12.63 2.86
C SER A 28 14.99 -11.56 1.78
N VAL A 29 15.49 -10.39 2.16
CA VAL A 29 15.71 -9.22 1.29
C VAL A 29 17.12 -8.66 1.52
N PRO A 30 18.16 -9.26 0.93
CA PRO A 30 19.55 -8.85 1.17
C PRO A 30 19.86 -7.39 0.78
N ASN A 31 19.12 -6.85 -0.20
CA ASN A 31 19.28 -5.50 -0.72
C ASN A 31 18.32 -4.49 -0.06
N ALA A 32 17.76 -4.79 1.12
CA ALA A 32 16.89 -3.85 1.82
C ALA A 32 17.66 -2.61 2.31
N VAL A 33 17.08 -1.45 2.06
CA VAL A 33 17.56 -0.15 2.55
C VAL A 33 16.62 0.30 3.67
N PHE A 34 17.18 0.63 4.83
CA PHE A 34 16.41 0.98 6.01
C PHE A 34 16.41 2.49 6.25
N ILE A 35 15.21 3.02 6.47
CA ILE A 35 14.95 4.38 6.96
C ILE A 35 14.49 4.23 8.40
N MET A 36 15.23 4.79 9.36
CA MET A 36 14.94 4.63 10.79
C MET A 36 14.18 5.84 11.32
N ALA A 37 13.15 5.58 12.12
CA ALA A 37 12.43 6.58 12.91
C ALA A 37 12.35 6.11 14.35
N THR A 38 12.65 6.99 15.29
CA THR A 38 12.67 6.69 16.74
C THR A 38 11.58 7.44 17.50
N SER A 39 10.86 8.31 16.82
CA SER A 39 9.81 9.15 17.38
C SER A 39 8.70 9.43 16.39
N LYS A 40 7.57 9.95 16.90
CA LYS A 40 6.43 10.40 16.08
C LYS A 40 6.87 11.39 14.99
N SER A 41 7.57 12.45 15.38
CA SER A 41 8.02 13.53 14.48
C SER A 41 8.87 12.99 13.32
N GLU A 42 9.85 12.14 13.64
CA GLU A 42 10.68 11.51 12.63
C GLU A 42 9.90 10.59 11.69
N PHE A 43 8.94 9.84 12.24
CA PHE A 43 8.12 8.94 11.43
C PHE A 43 7.22 9.71 10.46
N GLU A 44 6.53 10.75 10.93
CA GLU A 44 5.67 11.60 10.11
C GLU A 44 6.45 12.32 8.99
N GLU A 45 7.65 12.81 9.29
CA GLU A 45 8.55 13.40 8.31
C GLU A 45 8.95 12.36 7.25
N LYS A 46 9.44 11.19 7.70
CA LYS A 46 10.00 10.16 6.82
C LYS A 46 8.96 9.45 5.95
N ILE A 47 7.71 9.37 6.37
CA ILE A 47 6.60 8.93 5.51
C ILE A 47 6.47 9.83 4.28
N SER A 48 6.62 11.14 4.44
CA SER A 48 6.33 12.12 3.38
C SER A 48 7.35 12.08 2.25
N TRP A 49 8.62 11.79 2.53
CA TRP A 49 9.69 11.78 1.53
C TRP A 49 10.39 10.42 1.33
N GLY A 50 10.26 9.51 2.29
CA GLY A 50 10.99 8.23 2.29
C GLY A 50 10.53 7.26 1.21
N ASN A 51 9.27 7.39 0.77
CA ASN A 51 8.67 6.52 -0.23
C ASN A 51 8.91 5.02 0.08
N PRO A 52 8.50 4.54 1.28
CA PRO A 52 8.79 3.19 1.71
C PRO A 52 7.97 2.15 0.94
N ASP A 53 8.57 0.98 0.71
CA ASP A 53 7.90 -0.20 0.16
C ASP A 53 7.30 -1.08 1.27
N LEU A 54 7.77 -0.92 2.51
CA LEU A 54 7.34 -1.66 3.69
C LEU A 54 7.53 -0.81 4.94
N ILE A 55 6.60 -0.91 5.89
CA ILE A 55 6.73 -0.32 7.21
C ILE A 55 6.79 -1.44 8.26
N LEU A 56 7.78 -1.35 9.14
CA LEU A 56 7.91 -2.15 10.36
C LEU A 56 7.82 -1.21 11.55
N ALA A 57 6.91 -1.46 12.48
CA ALA A 57 6.73 -0.57 13.61
C ALA A 57 6.57 -1.35 14.93
N ASP A 58 7.22 -0.88 15.98
CA ASP A 58 6.81 -1.29 17.32
C ASP A 58 5.45 -0.65 17.65
N HIS A 59 4.69 -1.36 18.46
CA HIS A 59 3.40 -0.88 18.94
C HIS A 59 3.57 0.19 20.04
N ASN A 60 4.66 0.11 20.81
CA ASN A 60 4.90 0.95 21.97
C ASN A 60 6.18 1.79 21.77
N ILE A 61 6.02 2.99 21.24
CA ILE A 61 7.10 4.00 21.17
C ILE A 61 6.85 5.06 22.25
N PRO A 62 7.86 5.55 22.94
CA PRO A 62 7.69 6.62 23.93
C PRO A 62 6.96 7.84 23.35
N GLY A 63 5.78 8.16 23.90
CA GLY A 63 4.96 9.29 23.45
C GLY A 63 4.26 9.10 22.10
N TYR A 64 4.24 7.87 21.55
CA TYR A 64 3.56 7.57 20.30
C TYR A 64 3.01 6.14 20.26
N ASN A 65 1.77 5.98 19.87
CA ASN A 65 1.15 4.67 19.74
C ASN A 65 1.30 4.13 18.30
N GLY A 66 1.71 2.88 18.17
CA GLY A 66 1.83 2.22 16.86
C GLY A 66 0.52 2.17 16.06
N LEU A 67 -0.65 2.14 16.72
CA LEU A 67 -1.94 2.23 16.06
C LEU A 67 -2.14 3.61 15.41
N GLU A 68 -1.73 4.70 16.06
CA GLU A 68 -1.75 6.04 15.45
C GLU A 68 -0.86 6.08 14.20
N ALA A 69 0.32 5.43 14.27
CA ALA A 69 1.22 5.31 13.12
C ALA A 69 0.57 4.55 11.96
N LEU A 70 -0.13 3.45 12.24
CA LEU A 70 -0.88 2.68 11.24
C LEU A 70 -1.97 3.53 10.58
N LEU A 71 -2.80 4.23 11.36
CA LEU A 71 -3.87 5.07 10.85
C LEU A 71 -3.34 6.17 9.94
N LEU A 72 -2.24 6.83 10.33
CA LEU A 72 -1.56 7.81 9.49
C LEU A 72 -1.08 7.23 8.17
N VAL A 73 -0.53 6.02 8.19
CA VAL A 73 -0.09 5.31 6.97
C VAL A 73 -1.28 4.97 6.08
N ARG A 74 -2.40 4.53 6.65
CA ARG A 74 -3.62 4.22 5.88
C ARG A 74 -4.22 5.46 5.23
N GLU A 75 -4.09 6.62 5.86
CA GLU A 75 -4.51 7.91 5.30
C GLU A 75 -3.58 8.37 4.16
N LYS A 76 -2.27 8.37 4.38
CA LYS A 76 -1.29 8.97 3.44
C LYS A 76 -0.82 8.04 2.34
N ILE A 77 -0.53 6.78 2.67
CA ILE A 77 0.06 5.78 1.77
C ILE A 77 -0.60 4.40 1.97
N PRO A 78 -1.92 4.27 1.73
CA PRO A 78 -2.72 3.08 2.09
C PRO A 78 -2.26 1.78 1.41
N HIS A 79 -1.51 1.88 0.33
CA HIS A 79 -1.02 0.73 -0.44
C HIS A 79 0.24 0.10 0.16
N VAL A 80 0.95 0.81 1.05
CA VAL A 80 2.19 0.32 1.65
C VAL A 80 1.86 -0.69 2.76
N PRO A 81 2.41 -1.92 2.72
CA PRO A 81 2.22 -2.89 3.77
C PRO A 81 2.85 -2.42 5.09
N PHE A 82 2.13 -2.70 6.19
CA PHE A 82 2.51 -2.33 7.54
C PHE A 82 2.51 -3.56 8.44
N ILE A 83 3.66 -3.90 9.03
CA ILE A 83 3.82 -5.01 9.95
C ILE A 83 4.18 -4.48 11.33
N PHE A 84 3.45 -4.89 12.35
CA PHE A 84 3.86 -4.68 13.73
C PHE A 84 4.93 -5.68 14.16
N VAL A 85 5.99 -5.19 14.82
CA VAL A 85 7.03 -6.01 15.43
C VAL A 85 7.16 -5.57 16.89
N THR A 86 6.55 -6.30 17.81
CA THR A 86 6.40 -5.83 19.20
C THR A 86 6.80 -6.89 20.24
N GLY A 87 7.18 -6.39 21.43
CA GLY A 87 7.68 -7.25 22.52
C GLY A 87 6.60 -7.99 23.32
N SER A 88 5.38 -7.49 23.34
CA SER A 88 4.32 -8.08 24.15
C SER A 88 3.00 -8.21 23.40
N LEU A 89 2.39 -9.38 23.56
CA LEU A 89 0.99 -9.70 23.26
C LEU A 89 0.28 -9.80 24.62
N ASN A 90 -0.10 -8.70 25.21
CA ASN A 90 -0.92 -8.79 26.42
C ASN A 90 -2.41 -8.68 26.16
N ASP A 91 -2.80 -8.59 24.86
CA ASP A 91 -4.20 -8.34 24.54
C ASP A 91 -4.53 -8.86 23.14
N GLU A 92 -5.27 -9.97 23.04
CA GLU A 92 -5.78 -10.49 21.77
C GLU A 92 -6.69 -9.47 21.08
N GLU A 93 -7.37 -8.61 21.85
CA GLU A 93 -8.21 -7.53 21.32
C GLU A 93 -7.37 -6.51 20.54
N ARG A 94 -6.18 -6.15 21.04
CA ARG A 94 -5.28 -5.20 20.33
C ARG A 94 -4.73 -5.77 19.04
N VAL A 95 -4.43 -7.07 18.99
CA VAL A 95 -4.02 -7.72 17.74
C VAL A 95 -5.17 -7.70 16.74
N ALA A 96 -6.37 -8.05 17.17
CA ALA A 96 -7.56 -8.00 16.33
C ALA A 96 -7.83 -6.55 15.83
N GLU A 97 -7.73 -5.57 16.71
CA GLU A 97 -7.88 -4.16 16.36
C GLU A 97 -6.86 -3.70 15.31
N THR A 98 -5.58 -4.06 15.45
CA THR A 98 -4.56 -3.69 14.46
C THR A 98 -4.80 -4.32 13.09
N ILE A 99 -5.28 -5.57 13.04
CA ILE A 99 -5.63 -6.25 11.80
C ILE A 99 -6.87 -5.60 11.17
N LEU A 100 -7.92 -5.29 11.95
CA LEU A 100 -9.12 -4.61 11.48
C LEU A 100 -8.82 -3.23 10.93
N ASN A 101 -7.86 -2.51 11.49
CA ASN A 101 -7.39 -1.22 11.00
C ASN A 101 -6.41 -1.33 9.81
N GLY A 102 -6.22 -2.54 9.26
CA GLY A 102 -5.51 -2.77 8.02
C GLY A 102 -4.01 -3.06 8.17
N ALA A 103 -3.53 -3.48 9.33
CA ALA A 103 -2.18 -4.03 9.43
C ALA A 103 -2.02 -5.25 8.52
N SER A 104 -0.89 -5.33 7.83
CA SER A 104 -0.56 -6.46 6.94
C SER A 104 0.00 -7.65 7.69
N GLY A 105 0.39 -7.45 8.95
CA GLY A 105 0.91 -8.53 9.79
C GLY A 105 1.33 -8.06 11.17
N TYR A 106 1.61 -9.05 11.99
CA TYR A 106 2.01 -8.90 13.37
C TYR A 106 3.08 -9.94 13.70
N ILE A 107 4.20 -9.53 14.27
CA ILE A 107 5.33 -10.40 14.64
C ILE A 107 5.76 -10.06 16.06
N LEU A 108 5.97 -11.08 16.86
CA LEU A 108 6.52 -10.91 18.20
C LEU A 108 8.05 -10.81 18.16
N LYS A 109 8.64 -9.88 18.91
CA LYS A 109 10.09 -9.72 18.99
C LYS A 109 10.83 -10.98 19.43
N HIS A 110 10.20 -11.84 20.24
CA HIS A 110 10.76 -13.14 20.60
C HIS A 110 10.65 -14.20 19.47
N ASN A 111 9.90 -13.94 18.41
CA ASN A 111 9.74 -14.83 17.25
C ASN A 111 10.13 -14.16 15.93
N LEU A 112 11.24 -13.41 15.91
CA LEU A 112 11.74 -12.77 14.69
C LEU A 112 12.13 -13.75 13.59
N THR A 113 12.18 -15.06 13.88
CA THR A 113 12.38 -16.10 12.86
C THR A 113 11.25 -16.19 11.84
N ALA A 114 10.04 -15.74 12.19
CA ALA A 114 8.89 -15.69 11.30
C ALA A 114 8.87 -14.43 10.39
N LEU A 115 9.61 -13.38 10.77
CA LEU A 115 9.59 -12.09 10.05
C LEU A 115 10.02 -12.19 8.58
N PRO A 116 11.09 -12.94 8.19
CA PRO A 116 11.48 -13.07 6.78
C PRO A 116 10.39 -13.62 5.88
N ALA A 117 9.66 -14.65 6.34
CA ALA A 117 8.56 -15.23 5.59
C ALA A 117 7.39 -14.24 5.47
N LYS A 118 7.06 -13.55 6.56
CA LYS A 118 5.97 -12.55 6.57
C LYS A 118 6.28 -11.36 5.67
N VAL A 119 7.51 -10.88 5.63
CA VAL A 119 7.94 -9.82 4.71
C VAL A 119 7.73 -10.24 3.26
N LEU A 120 8.16 -11.44 2.87
CA LEU A 120 7.96 -11.94 1.51
C LEU A 120 6.49 -12.06 1.13
N GLU A 121 5.65 -12.56 2.05
CA GLU A 121 4.20 -12.69 1.88
C GLU A 121 3.55 -11.33 1.59
N VAL A 122 3.75 -10.35 2.48
CA VAL A 122 3.06 -9.05 2.38
C VAL A 122 3.54 -8.23 1.18
N ILE A 123 4.81 -8.32 0.80
CA ILE A 123 5.34 -7.66 -0.40
C ILE A 123 4.72 -8.27 -1.65
N LYS A 124 4.67 -9.60 -1.75
CA LYS A 124 4.04 -10.29 -2.88
C LYS A 124 2.56 -9.95 -3.03
N GLU A 125 1.84 -9.87 -1.92
CA GLU A 125 0.44 -9.45 -1.92
C GLU A 125 0.26 -7.98 -2.36
N ALA A 126 1.15 -7.09 -1.91
CA ALA A 126 1.13 -5.69 -2.31
C ALA A 126 1.42 -5.52 -3.81
N GLU A 127 2.42 -6.23 -4.34
CA GLU A 127 2.75 -6.24 -5.77
C GLU A 127 1.58 -6.78 -6.60
N SER A 128 0.97 -7.89 -6.19
CA SER A 128 -0.18 -8.47 -6.90
C SER A 128 -1.38 -7.51 -6.94
N ARG A 129 -1.65 -6.81 -5.83
CA ARG A 129 -2.72 -5.80 -5.78
C ARG A 129 -2.41 -4.59 -6.67
N PHE A 130 -1.16 -4.18 -6.72
CA PHE A 130 -0.71 -3.09 -7.60
C PHE A 130 -0.88 -3.45 -9.07
N ASP A 131 -0.45 -4.65 -9.48
CA ASP A 131 -0.55 -5.13 -10.85
C ASP A 131 -2.01 -5.24 -11.32
N LEU A 132 -2.89 -5.76 -10.45
CA LEU A 132 -4.33 -5.84 -10.74
C LEU A 132 -4.94 -4.45 -10.95
N ARG A 133 -4.63 -3.51 -10.06
CA ARG A 133 -5.12 -2.13 -10.15
C ARG A 133 -4.60 -1.41 -11.41
N GLU A 134 -3.32 -1.62 -11.75
CA GLU A 134 -2.75 -1.06 -12.98
C GLU A 134 -3.43 -1.64 -14.23
N ALA A 135 -3.69 -2.94 -14.24
CA ALA A 135 -4.40 -3.60 -15.35
C ALA A 135 -5.84 -3.08 -15.52
N GLU A 136 -6.56 -2.85 -14.41
CA GLU A 136 -7.89 -2.25 -14.43
C GLU A 136 -7.86 -0.81 -14.96
N LEU A 137 -6.94 0.00 -14.49
CA LEU A 137 -6.76 1.37 -14.97
C LEU A 137 -6.41 1.41 -16.46
N LYS A 138 -5.56 0.51 -16.95
CA LYS A 138 -5.26 0.39 -18.39
C LYS A 138 -6.50 0.01 -19.21
N LYS A 139 -7.33 -0.92 -18.72
CA LYS A 139 -8.59 -1.29 -19.36
C LYS A 139 -9.56 -0.10 -19.44
N LEU A 140 -9.68 0.64 -18.32
CA LEU A 140 -10.56 1.80 -18.24
C LEU A 140 -10.13 2.90 -19.20
N ARG A 141 -8.83 3.26 -19.21
CA ARG A 141 -8.27 4.24 -20.15
C ARG A 141 -8.48 3.82 -21.61
N ARG A 142 -8.28 2.54 -21.93
CA ARG A 142 -8.53 2.03 -23.28
C ARG A 142 -9.99 2.15 -23.68
N LYS A 143 -10.92 1.81 -22.77
CA LYS A 143 -12.37 1.98 -22.99
C LYS A 143 -12.70 3.44 -23.29
N GLN A 144 -12.18 4.36 -22.50
CA GLN A 144 -12.39 5.81 -22.67
C GLN A 144 -11.91 6.30 -24.04
N ILE A 145 -10.69 5.92 -24.44
CA ILE A 145 -10.14 6.30 -25.77
C ILE A 145 -11.02 5.75 -26.90
N LEU A 146 -11.53 4.51 -26.77
CA LEU A 146 -12.40 3.91 -27.78
C LEU A 146 -13.73 4.63 -27.88
N LEU A 147 -14.34 5.00 -26.74
CA LEU A 147 -15.60 5.76 -26.71
C LEU A 147 -15.41 7.14 -27.35
N GLN A 148 -14.34 7.86 -27.03
CA GLN A 148 -14.05 9.16 -27.67
C GLN A 148 -13.88 9.04 -29.18
N LYS A 149 -13.18 8.00 -29.66
CA LYS A 149 -13.04 7.75 -31.09
C LYS A 149 -14.37 7.42 -31.76
N LEU A 150 -15.21 6.63 -31.08
CA LEU A 150 -16.54 6.26 -31.59
C LEU A 150 -17.44 7.48 -31.68
N GLN A 151 -17.45 8.31 -30.65
CA GLN A 151 -18.18 9.57 -30.61
C GLN A 151 -17.77 10.49 -31.78
N ALA A 152 -16.47 10.69 -31.98
CA ALA A 152 -15.97 11.49 -33.08
C ALA A 152 -16.34 10.93 -34.46
N LEU A 153 -16.39 9.61 -34.62
CA LEU A 153 -16.86 8.99 -35.86
C LEU A 153 -18.34 9.23 -36.11
N VAL A 154 -19.20 9.12 -35.08
CA VAL A 154 -20.63 9.34 -35.16
C VAL A 154 -20.93 10.83 -35.44
N GLU A 155 -20.26 11.75 -34.74
CA GLU A 155 -20.40 13.19 -34.94
C GLU A 155 -20.08 13.63 -36.38
N ASN A 156 -19.00 13.05 -36.96
CA ASN A 156 -18.55 13.37 -38.33
C ASN A 156 -19.25 12.55 -39.42
N ALA A 157 -20.12 11.59 -39.06
CA ALA A 157 -20.87 10.82 -40.05
C ALA A 157 -21.99 11.67 -40.69
N PRO A 158 -22.37 11.39 -41.95
CA PRO A 158 -23.56 11.97 -42.55
C PRO A 158 -24.78 11.74 -41.67
N GLU A 159 -25.80 12.59 -41.78
CA GLU A 159 -27.06 12.43 -41.05
C GLU A 159 -27.72 11.08 -41.39
N PHE A 160 -28.09 10.35 -40.32
CA PHE A 160 -28.84 9.12 -40.39
C PHE A 160 -29.89 9.09 -39.27
N GLY A 161 -31.00 8.36 -39.47
CA GLY A 161 -32.18 8.44 -38.62
C GLY A 161 -32.03 8.14 -37.14
N GLN A 162 -30.88 7.51 -36.73
CA GLN A 162 -30.59 7.15 -35.34
C GLN A 162 -29.33 7.83 -34.79
N LYS A 163 -28.80 8.85 -35.48
CA LYS A 163 -27.57 9.53 -35.06
C LYS A 163 -27.70 10.18 -33.69
N GLN A 164 -28.82 10.84 -33.45
CA GLN A 164 -29.09 11.52 -32.18
C GLN A 164 -29.21 10.50 -31.03
N GLU A 165 -29.93 9.39 -31.22
CA GLU A 165 -30.06 8.32 -30.26
C GLU A 165 -28.67 7.68 -29.91
N ALA A 166 -27.82 7.47 -30.92
CA ALA A 166 -26.47 6.95 -30.72
C ALA A 166 -25.58 7.90 -29.86
N LEU A 167 -25.70 9.21 -30.09
CA LEU A 167 -24.96 10.23 -29.28
C LEU A 167 -25.47 10.27 -27.84
N GLU A 168 -26.78 10.15 -27.61
CA GLU A 168 -27.40 10.09 -26.28
C GLU A 168 -26.91 8.86 -25.50
N ILE A 169 -26.94 7.68 -26.11
CA ILE A 169 -26.43 6.44 -25.50
C ILE A 169 -24.93 6.56 -25.14
N MET A 170 -24.13 7.19 -25.99
CA MET A 170 -22.71 7.43 -25.71
C MET A 170 -22.51 8.38 -24.54
N ALA A 171 -23.33 9.41 -24.41
CA ALA A 171 -23.31 10.33 -23.28
C ALA A 171 -23.64 9.61 -21.96
N GLU A 172 -24.70 8.78 -21.95
CA GLU A 172 -25.05 7.96 -20.79
C GLU A 172 -23.93 6.99 -20.39
N ILE A 173 -23.27 6.33 -21.36
CA ILE A 173 -22.12 5.44 -21.08
C ILE A 173 -20.97 6.21 -20.41
N ASN A 174 -20.71 7.44 -20.82
CA ASN A 174 -19.68 8.29 -20.22
C ASN A 174 -20.04 8.69 -18.79
N GLU A 175 -21.28 9.08 -18.52
CA GLU A 175 -21.76 9.44 -17.18
C GLU A 175 -21.69 8.23 -16.21
N VAL A 176 -22.22 7.07 -16.60
CA VAL A 176 -22.23 5.84 -15.79
C VAL A 176 -20.80 5.33 -15.52
N SER A 177 -19.88 5.61 -16.44
CA SER A 177 -18.48 5.22 -16.30
C SER A 177 -17.67 6.13 -15.36
N GLY A 178 -18.28 7.21 -14.81
CA GLY A 178 -17.60 8.18 -13.93
C GLY A 178 -16.45 8.93 -14.62
N LEU A 179 -16.54 9.07 -15.91
CA LEU A 179 -15.50 9.63 -16.78
C LEU A 179 -15.86 11.10 -17.08
N GLN A 180 -15.63 11.96 -16.11
CA GLN A 180 -15.47 13.40 -16.35
C GLN A 180 -14.00 13.76 -16.41
#